data_17228f2a3b2ffcf4a4af707c9e06d6d9
#
_entry.id   17228f2a3b2ffcf4a4af707c9e06d6d9
#
_cell.length_a   1.000
_cell.length_b   1.000
_cell.length_c   1.000
_cell.angle_alpha   90.00
_cell.angle_beta   90.00
_cell.angle_gamma   90.00
#
_symmetry.space_group_name_H-M   'P 1'
#
loop_
_entity.id
_entity.type
_entity.pdbx_description
1 polymer ?
#
loop_
_entity_poly.entity_id
_entity_poly.type
_entity_poly.pdbx_seq_one_letter_code
_entity_poly.pdbx_strand_id
1 'polypeptide(L)'
;NIERGQIRFALFDFDGTISLIREGWQEVMIPMMVDILADLDTGETREQLHEIVLEFVTRLTGKQTIYQMMEFAEHVTKRGGQAKDPLEYKWDYLQLLWERIKDRVEGLKEGRYTREEMAVPGALEMVEYLHERGVTLYLASGTDRPYVLDESESLGMHPYFGENIFGAIDDYKNYSKAMIIEKIITDHDLKGSEFAG
;
A
#
# COMPACT_ATOMS: atom_id res chain seq x y z
N ASN A 1 22.50 -19.73 5.31
CA ASN A 1 22.10 -20.11 6.67
C ASN A 1 21.82 -18.83 7.44
N ILE A 2 20.56 -18.59 7.79
CA ILE A 2 20.17 -17.52 8.71
C ILE A 2 20.30 -18.11 10.11
N GLU A 3 21.13 -17.52 10.96
CA GLU A 3 21.18 -17.89 12.38
C GLU A 3 19.87 -17.48 13.05
N ARG A 4 19.19 -18.44 13.65
CA ARG A 4 17.90 -18.18 14.31
C ARG A 4 18.12 -17.34 15.57
N GLY A 5 17.15 -16.43 15.85
CA GLY A 5 17.14 -15.65 17.09
C GLY A 5 17.99 -14.38 17.08
N GLN A 6 18.49 -13.96 15.90
CA GLN A 6 19.24 -12.70 15.77
C GLN A 6 18.38 -11.52 15.28
N ILE A 7 17.17 -11.77 14.78
CA ILE A 7 16.27 -10.71 14.32
C ILE A 7 15.84 -9.86 15.51
N ARG A 8 16.15 -8.57 15.44
CA ARG A 8 15.81 -7.55 16.44
C ARG A 8 14.82 -6.53 15.90
N PHE A 9 14.74 -6.41 14.58
CA PHE A 9 13.92 -5.44 13.88
C PHE A 9 13.21 -6.12 12.71
N ALA A 10 11.93 -5.83 12.52
CA ALA A 10 11.15 -6.31 11.39
C ALA A 10 10.31 -5.19 10.78
N LEU A 11 10.31 -5.10 9.45
CA LEU A 11 9.49 -4.18 8.68
C LEU A 11 8.39 -4.96 7.97
N PHE A 12 7.16 -4.55 8.18
CA PHE A 12 5.98 -5.12 7.52
C PHE A 12 5.45 -4.16 6.45
N ASP A 13 5.00 -4.69 5.34
CA ASP A 13 4.03 -4.03 4.49
C ASP A 13 2.65 -4.09 5.15
N PHE A 14 1.71 -3.26 4.72
CA PHE A 14 0.37 -3.20 5.30
C PHE A 14 -0.66 -3.90 4.41
N ASP A 15 -0.90 -3.35 3.22
CA ASP A 15 -1.96 -3.79 2.32
C ASP A 15 -1.63 -5.16 1.70
N GLY A 16 -2.45 -6.17 1.95
CA GLY A 16 -2.24 -7.54 1.49
C GLY A 16 -1.17 -8.33 2.27
N THR A 17 -0.54 -7.71 3.30
CA THR A 17 0.43 -8.37 4.20
C THR A 17 -0.13 -8.49 5.62
N ILE A 18 -0.67 -7.43 6.17
CA ILE A 18 -1.38 -7.42 7.46
C ILE A 18 -2.88 -7.21 7.22
N SER A 19 -3.25 -6.23 6.40
CA SER A 19 -4.62 -5.75 6.21
C SER A 19 -5.24 -6.27 4.92
N LEU A 20 -6.50 -6.71 5.00
CA LEU A 20 -7.39 -7.01 3.88
C LEU A 20 -8.42 -5.88 3.63
N ILE A 21 -8.35 -4.78 4.37
CA ILE A 21 -9.32 -3.67 4.25
C ILE A 21 -9.41 -3.18 2.81
N ARG A 22 -8.26 -3.03 2.12
CA ARG A 22 -8.17 -2.54 0.74
C ARG A 22 -8.16 -3.65 -0.32
N GLU A 23 -8.47 -4.89 0.05
CA GLU A 23 -8.54 -6.00 -0.90
C GLU A 23 -9.46 -5.69 -2.08
N GLY A 24 -8.99 -5.99 -3.30
CA GLY A 24 -9.70 -5.67 -4.54
C GLY A 24 -9.46 -4.25 -5.06
N TRP A 25 -8.47 -3.53 -4.55
CA TRP A 25 -8.11 -2.19 -5.03
C TRP A 25 -7.79 -2.14 -6.54
N GLN A 26 -7.23 -3.21 -7.10
CA GLN A 26 -6.94 -3.34 -8.53
C GLN A 26 -8.22 -3.39 -9.37
N GLU A 27 -9.30 -3.96 -8.84
CA GLU A 27 -10.62 -4.01 -9.48
C GLU A 27 -11.31 -2.63 -9.56
N VAL A 28 -10.74 -1.63 -8.88
CA VAL A 28 -11.15 -0.23 -8.97
C VAL A 28 -10.19 0.55 -9.88
N MET A 29 -8.90 0.43 -9.64
CA MET A 29 -7.87 1.21 -10.35
C MET A 29 -7.81 0.87 -11.84
N ILE A 30 -7.77 -0.43 -12.17
CA ILE A 30 -7.59 -0.87 -13.55
C ILE A 30 -8.78 -0.47 -14.43
N PRO A 31 -10.06 -0.73 -14.06
CA PRO A 31 -11.19 -0.26 -14.86
C PRO A 31 -11.23 1.26 -15.01
N MET A 32 -10.97 2.03 -13.95
CA MET A 32 -10.90 3.49 -14.03
C MET A 32 -9.91 3.96 -15.12
N MET A 33 -8.71 3.41 -15.12
CA MET A 33 -7.68 3.76 -16.10
C MET A 33 -8.04 3.30 -17.52
N VAL A 34 -8.59 2.09 -17.65
CA VAL A 34 -9.05 1.56 -18.95
C VAL A 34 -10.16 2.40 -19.54
N ASP A 35 -11.13 2.83 -18.73
CA ASP A 35 -12.23 3.68 -19.19
C ASP A 35 -11.71 5.01 -19.74
N ILE A 36 -10.82 5.67 -19.01
CA ILE A 36 -10.23 6.96 -19.46
C ILE A 36 -9.42 6.78 -20.75
N LEU A 37 -8.66 5.69 -20.92
CA LEU A 37 -7.91 5.44 -22.15
C LEU A 37 -8.83 5.10 -23.32
N ALA A 38 -9.91 4.36 -23.08
CA ALA A 38 -10.89 4.00 -24.11
C ALA A 38 -11.61 5.23 -24.67
N ASP A 39 -11.89 6.23 -23.82
CA ASP A 39 -12.53 7.48 -24.21
C ASP A 39 -11.66 8.35 -25.16
N LEU A 40 -10.36 8.02 -25.32
CA LEU A 40 -9.46 8.70 -26.27
C LEU A 40 -9.66 8.21 -27.72
N ASP A 41 -10.41 7.14 -27.95
CA ASP A 41 -10.78 6.59 -29.27
C ASP A 41 -9.58 6.37 -30.20
N THR A 42 -8.52 5.77 -29.68
CA THR A 42 -7.28 5.49 -30.42
C THR A 42 -7.35 4.26 -31.33
N GLY A 43 -8.48 3.56 -31.35
CA GLY A 43 -8.68 2.31 -32.09
C GLY A 43 -8.18 1.07 -31.37
N GLU A 44 -7.62 1.20 -30.16
CA GLU A 44 -7.27 0.07 -29.27
C GLU A 44 -8.53 -0.53 -28.66
N THR A 45 -8.59 -1.88 -28.55
CA THR A 45 -9.73 -2.53 -27.86
C THR A 45 -9.59 -2.39 -26.34
N ARG A 46 -10.68 -2.52 -25.60
CA ARG A 46 -10.65 -2.50 -24.13
C ARG A 46 -9.77 -3.61 -23.55
N GLU A 47 -9.69 -4.76 -24.19
CA GLU A 47 -8.83 -5.87 -23.81
C GLU A 47 -7.35 -5.49 -23.92
N GLN A 48 -6.95 -4.85 -25.03
CA GLN A 48 -5.58 -4.36 -25.23
C GLN A 48 -5.22 -3.29 -24.19
N LEU A 49 -6.11 -2.35 -23.94
CA LEU A 49 -5.92 -1.31 -22.90
C LEU A 49 -5.81 -1.94 -21.51
N HIS A 50 -6.63 -2.94 -21.21
CA HIS A 50 -6.59 -3.66 -19.95
C HIS A 50 -5.25 -4.37 -19.73
N GLU A 51 -4.71 -5.06 -20.74
CA GLU A 51 -3.40 -5.72 -20.64
C GLU A 51 -2.28 -4.71 -20.33
N ILE A 52 -2.30 -3.55 -21.01
CA ILE A 52 -1.33 -2.48 -20.80
C ILE A 52 -1.42 -1.92 -19.37
N VAL A 53 -2.64 -1.61 -18.91
CA VAL A 53 -2.85 -1.08 -17.56
C VAL A 53 -2.48 -2.10 -16.50
N LEU A 54 -2.89 -3.35 -16.66
CA LEU A 54 -2.57 -4.45 -15.75
C LEU A 54 -1.05 -4.63 -15.60
N GLU A 55 -0.31 -4.56 -16.71
CA GLU A 55 1.16 -4.69 -16.70
C GLU A 55 1.80 -3.66 -15.77
N PHE A 56 1.58 -2.35 -16.01
CA PHE A 56 2.28 -1.34 -15.22
C PHE A 56 1.72 -1.22 -13.79
N VAL A 57 0.44 -1.43 -13.57
CA VAL A 57 -0.15 -1.46 -12.23
C VAL A 57 0.48 -2.59 -11.40
N THR A 58 0.62 -3.80 -11.99
CA THR A 58 1.26 -4.94 -11.33
C THR A 58 2.74 -4.68 -11.05
N ARG A 59 3.48 -4.17 -12.02
CA ARG A 59 4.93 -3.85 -11.90
C ARG A 59 5.21 -2.79 -10.84
N LEU A 60 4.27 -1.88 -10.63
CA LEU A 60 4.40 -0.81 -9.63
C LEU A 60 3.74 -1.16 -8.29
N THR A 61 3.16 -2.35 -8.15
CA THR A 61 2.58 -2.81 -6.86
C THR A 61 3.66 -2.76 -5.77
N GLY A 62 3.26 -2.30 -4.58
CA GLY A 62 4.16 -2.10 -3.43
C GLY A 62 4.90 -0.76 -3.41
N LYS A 63 4.87 0.02 -4.51
CA LYS A 63 5.28 1.43 -4.53
C LYS A 63 4.12 2.34 -4.12
N GLN A 64 4.41 3.63 -3.92
CA GLN A 64 3.36 4.62 -3.69
C GLN A 64 2.43 4.73 -4.90
N THR A 65 1.13 4.87 -4.65
CA THR A 65 0.09 5.00 -5.67
C THR A 65 0.38 6.10 -6.71
N ILE A 66 1.05 7.17 -6.30
CA ILE A 66 1.39 8.27 -7.21
C ILE A 66 2.23 7.81 -8.42
N TYR A 67 3.09 6.81 -8.27
CA TYR A 67 3.91 6.30 -9.38
C TYR A 67 3.06 5.59 -10.45
N GLN A 68 1.99 4.89 -10.04
CA GLN A 68 1.02 4.31 -10.96
C GLN A 68 0.29 5.41 -11.73
N MET A 69 -0.08 6.51 -11.06
CA MET A 69 -0.76 7.64 -11.69
C MET A 69 0.15 8.45 -12.62
N MET A 70 1.44 8.57 -12.29
CA MET A 70 2.43 9.20 -13.20
C MET A 70 2.58 8.41 -14.50
N GLU A 71 2.72 7.10 -14.41
CA GLU A 71 2.81 6.25 -15.61
C GLU A 71 1.50 6.26 -16.40
N PHE A 72 0.37 6.25 -15.71
CA PHE A 72 -0.93 6.39 -16.35
C PHE A 72 -1.05 7.71 -17.12
N ALA A 73 -0.64 8.85 -16.54
CA ALA A 73 -0.63 10.15 -17.21
C ALA A 73 0.23 10.15 -18.49
N GLU A 74 1.38 9.42 -18.48
CA GLU A 74 2.17 9.21 -19.67
C GLU A 74 1.41 8.43 -20.75
N HIS A 75 0.67 7.38 -20.37
CA HIS A 75 -0.14 6.58 -21.30
C HIS A 75 -1.26 7.41 -21.95
N VAL A 76 -1.90 8.31 -21.19
CA VAL A 76 -2.87 9.29 -21.74
C VAL A 76 -2.19 10.21 -22.75
N THR A 77 -1.05 10.80 -22.39
CA THR A 77 -0.31 11.72 -23.25
C THR A 77 0.20 11.05 -24.53
N LYS A 78 0.75 9.84 -24.45
CA LYS A 78 1.22 9.05 -25.60
C LYS A 78 0.11 8.76 -26.63
N ARG A 79 -1.15 8.76 -26.19
CA ARG A 79 -2.35 8.57 -27.02
C ARG A 79 -2.97 9.87 -27.50
N GLY A 80 -2.30 11.00 -27.30
CA GLY A 80 -2.78 12.32 -27.74
C GLY A 80 -3.82 12.94 -26.80
N GLY A 81 -4.13 12.31 -25.67
CA GLY A 81 -5.00 12.87 -24.66
C GLY A 81 -4.34 13.98 -23.84
N GLN A 82 -5.15 14.83 -23.24
CA GLN A 82 -4.69 15.83 -22.27
C GLN A 82 -4.71 15.19 -20.87
N ALA A 83 -3.54 14.76 -20.40
CA ALA A 83 -3.41 14.18 -19.07
C ALA A 83 -3.67 15.23 -17.98
N LYS A 84 -4.39 14.82 -16.94
CA LYS A 84 -4.46 15.56 -15.67
C LYS A 84 -3.15 15.46 -14.90
N ASP A 85 -3.01 16.26 -13.84
CA ASP A 85 -1.95 16.05 -12.85
C ASP A 85 -2.08 14.64 -12.23
N PRO A 86 -0.99 13.89 -12.04
CA PRO A 86 -1.04 12.58 -11.39
C PRO A 86 -1.71 12.55 -10.01
N LEU A 87 -1.64 13.65 -9.24
CA LEU A 87 -2.36 13.79 -7.97
C LEU A 87 -3.88 13.83 -8.17
N GLU A 88 -4.37 14.46 -9.23
CA GLU A 88 -5.81 14.48 -9.54
C GLU A 88 -6.33 13.07 -9.85
N TYR A 89 -5.60 12.29 -10.66
CA TYR A 89 -5.94 10.89 -10.89
C TYR A 89 -5.90 10.05 -9.62
N LYS A 90 -4.93 10.32 -8.73
CA LYS A 90 -4.84 9.66 -7.44
C LYS A 90 -6.07 9.95 -6.58
N TRP A 91 -6.54 11.20 -6.54
CA TRP A 91 -7.74 11.58 -5.79
C TRP A 91 -8.99 10.95 -6.37
N ASP A 92 -9.16 10.96 -7.70
CA ASP A 92 -10.27 10.28 -8.38
C ASP A 92 -10.31 8.80 -8.00
N TYR A 93 -9.17 8.11 -8.05
CA TYR A 93 -9.04 6.73 -7.64
C TYR A 93 -9.38 6.51 -6.16
N LEU A 94 -8.87 7.34 -5.26
CA LEU A 94 -9.12 7.20 -3.83
C LEU A 94 -10.60 7.37 -3.47
N GLN A 95 -11.33 8.24 -4.17
CA GLN A 95 -12.77 8.37 -4.03
C GLN A 95 -13.51 7.09 -4.44
N LEU A 96 -13.14 6.52 -5.59
CA LEU A 96 -13.72 5.26 -6.06
C LEU A 96 -13.39 4.09 -5.12
N LEU A 97 -12.15 4.04 -4.65
CA LEU A 97 -11.72 3.02 -3.69
C LEU A 97 -12.50 3.14 -2.37
N TRP A 98 -12.73 4.36 -1.88
CA TRP A 98 -13.49 4.59 -0.66
C TRP A 98 -14.90 3.99 -0.75
N GLU A 99 -15.60 4.16 -1.88
CA GLU A 99 -16.93 3.55 -2.08
C GLU A 99 -16.90 2.02 -1.96
N ARG A 100 -15.78 1.39 -2.29
CA ARG A 100 -15.59 -0.06 -2.16
C ARG A 100 -15.28 -0.51 -0.73
N ILE A 101 -14.45 0.25 -0.02
CA ILE A 101 -13.88 -0.19 1.27
C ILE A 101 -14.56 0.41 2.50
N LYS A 102 -15.36 1.47 2.34
CA LYS A 102 -15.98 2.20 3.47
C LYS A 102 -16.72 1.30 4.45
N ASP A 103 -17.48 0.31 3.95
CA ASP A 103 -18.20 -0.61 4.82
C ASP A 103 -17.26 -1.46 5.68
N ARG A 104 -16.08 -1.84 5.15
CA ARG A 104 -15.07 -2.57 5.92
C ARG A 104 -14.45 -1.68 7.00
N VAL A 105 -14.09 -0.44 6.63
CA VAL A 105 -13.49 0.53 7.58
C VAL A 105 -14.47 0.90 8.67
N GLU A 106 -15.70 1.29 8.30
CA GLU A 106 -16.74 1.67 9.25
C GLU A 106 -17.19 0.46 10.07
N GLY A 107 -17.39 -0.70 9.43
CA GLY A 107 -17.79 -1.92 10.10
C GLY A 107 -16.78 -2.42 11.13
N LEU A 108 -15.48 -2.25 10.86
CA LEU A 108 -14.42 -2.55 11.81
C LEU A 108 -14.47 -1.60 13.03
N LYS A 109 -14.63 -0.29 12.79
CA LYS A 109 -14.77 0.74 13.85
C LYS A 109 -16.03 0.57 14.71
N GLU A 110 -17.11 0.12 14.11
CA GLU A 110 -18.39 -0.14 14.78
C GLU A 110 -18.48 -1.53 15.41
N GLY A 111 -17.47 -2.39 15.22
CA GLY A 111 -17.46 -3.76 15.72
C GLY A 111 -18.40 -4.72 14.97
N ARG A 112 -18.83 -4.36 13.74
CA ARG A 112 -19.57 -5.27 12.84
C ARG A 112 -18.68 -6.33 12.22
N TYR A 113 -17.41 -5.98 12.02
CA TYR A 113 -16.35 -6.89 11.60
C TYR A 113 -15.30 -7.00 12.68
N THR A 114 -14.72 -8.18 12.82
CA THR A 114 -13.59 -8.41 13.71
C THR A 114 -12.27 -8.06 13.00
N ARG A 115 -11.23 -7.82 13.79
CA ARG A 115 -9.89 -7.58 13.26
C ARG A 115 -9.34 -8.79 12.48
N GLU A 116 -9.72 -10.00 12.91
CA GLU A 116 -9.32 -11.26 12.27
C GLU A 116 -9.95 -11.42 10.87
N GLU A 117 -11.20 -10.97 10.69
CA GLU A 117 -11.87 -10.96 9.39
C GLU A 117 -11.26 -9.97 8.41
N MET A 118 -10.67 -8.86 8.91
CA MET A 118 -10.07 -7.79 8.11
C MET A 118 -8.54 -7.88 8.03
N ALA A 119 -7.94 -8.93 8.57
CA ALA A 119 -6.51 -9.19 8.53
C ALA A 119 -6.17 -10.40 7.67
N VAL A 120 -4.96 -10.41 7.12
CA VAL A 120 -4.41 -11.60 6.46
C VAL A 120 -4.28 -12.72 7.49
N PRO A 121 -4.75 -13.94 7.19
CA PRO A 121 -4.67 -15.07 8.13
C PRO A 121 -3.26 -15.30 8.65
N GLY A 122 -3.09 -15.31 9.97
CA GLY A 122 -1.81 -15.49 10.65
C GLY A 122 -0.96 -14.21 10.81
N ALA A 123 -1.38 -13.08 10.22
CA ALA A 123 -0.61 -11.83 10.31
C ALA A 123 -0.63 -11.24 11.72
N LEU A 124 -1.81 -11.22 12.36
CA LEU A 124 -1.95 -10.68 13.72
C LEU A 124 -1.13 -11.49 14.71
N GLU A 125 -1.22 -12.80 14.65
CA GLU A 125 -0.46 -13.73 15.50
C GLU A 125 1.04 -13.61 15.27
N MET A 126 1.48 -13.35 14.03
CA MET A 126 2.90 -13.13 13.73
C MET A 126 3.40 -11.82 14.34
N VAL A 127 2.61 -10.74 14.24
CA VAL A 127 2.94 -9.44 14.84
C VAL A 127 3.05 -9.58 16.37
N GLU A 128 2.06 -10.20 17.02
CA GLU A 128 2.06 -10.47 18.46
C GLU A 128 3.26 -11.31 18.87
N TYR A 129 3.51 -12.41 18.17
CA TYR A 129 4.62 -13.33 18.42
C TYR A 129 5.99 -12.64 18.38
N LEU A 130 6.22 -11.76 17.40
CA LEU A 130 7.49 -11.04 17.29
C LEU A 130 7.61 -9.96 18.37
N HIS A 131 6.53 -9.25 18.65
CA HIS A 131 6.50 -8.22 19.69
C HIS A 131 6.81 -8.80 21.08
N GLU A 132 6.19 -9.93 21.45
CA GLU A 132 6.43 -10.63 22.71
C GLU A 132 7.90 -11.09 22.88
N ARG A 133 8.62 -11.26 21.76
CA ARG A 133 10.06 -11.60 21.75
C ARG A 133 10.99 -10.39 21.76
N GLY A 134 10.42 -9.20 21.91
CA GLY A 134 11.19 -7.96 21.97
C GLY A 134 11.72 -7.51 20.61
N VAL A 135 11.15 -8.00 19.48
CA VAL A 135 11.46 -7.49 18.16
C VAL A 135 10.81 -6.12 17.98
N THR A 136 11.58 -5.12 17.60
CA THR A 136 11.05 -3.80 17.26
C THR A 136 10.38 -3.86 15.89
N LEU A 137 9.10 -3.50 15.82
CA LEU A 137 8.30 -3.62 14.62
C LEU A 137 8.13 -2.27 13.93
N TYR A 138 8.23 -2.28 12.60
CA TYR A 138 7.99 -1.16 11.71
C TYR A 138 6.95 -1.56 10.67
N LEU A 139 6.08 -0.61 10.33
CA LEU A 139 5.10 -0.76 9.26
C LEU A 139 5.34 0.31 8.21
N ALA A 140 5.46 -0.08 6.94
CA ALA A 140 5.65 0.84 5.83
C ALA A 140 4.76 0.48 4.64
N SER A 141 3.82 1.36 4.29
CA SER A 141 2.86 1.19 3.19
C SER A 141 3.08 2.21 2.07
N GLY A 142 2.72 1.82 0.84
CA GLY A 142 2.57 2.73 -0.29
C GLY A 142 1.28 3.57 -0.24
N THR A 143 0.37 3.24 0.66
CA THR A 143 -0.85 4.00 0.95
C THR A 143 -0.52 5.27 1.75
N ASP A 144 -1.31 6.34 1.55
CA ASP A 144 -1.09 7.61 2.23
C ASP A 144 -1.17 7.47 3.75
N ARG A 145 -0.23 8.13 4.43
CA ARG A 145 -0.03 8.01 5.88
C ARG A 145 -1.29 8.18 6.73
N PRO A 146 -2.19 9.15 6.48
CA PRO A 146 -3.41 9.30 7.27
C PRO A 146 -4.31 8.06 7.24
N TYR A 147 -4.42 7.40 6.08
CA TYR A 147 -5.22 6.19 5.95
C TYR A 147 -4.55 4.99 6.63
N VAL A 148 -3.23 4.83 6.47
CA VAL A 148 -2.50 3.74 7.14
C VAL A 148 -2.62 3.85 8.66
N LEU A 149 -2.53 5.05 9.21
CA LEU A 149 -2.71 5.29 10.64
C LEU A 149 -4.13 4.90 11.11
N ASP A 150 -5.16 5.39 10.42
CA ASP A 150 -6.55 5.13 10.78
C ASP A 150 -6.92 3.64 10.67
N GLU A 151 -6.49 2.99 9.59
CA GLU A 151 -6.77 1.57 9.35
C GLU A 151 -5.96 0.65 10.27
N SER A 152 -4.69 0.97 10.55
CA SER A 152 -3.87 0.20 11.48
C SER A 152 -4.34 0.33 12.93
N GLU A 153 -4.83 1.51 13.32
CA GLU A 153 -5.48 1.70 14.63
C GLU A 153 -6.76 0.86 14.73
N SER A 154 -7.60 0.88 13.69
CA SER A 154 -8.83 0.08 13.64
C SER A 154 -8.58 -1.43 13.72
N LEU A 155 -7.46 -1.91 13.16
CA LEU A 155 -6.98 -3.29 13.29
C LEU A 155 -6.29 -3.58 14.63
N GLY A 156 -6.17 -2.59 15.53
CA GLY A 156 -5.51 -2.76 16.82
C GLY A 156 -4.01 -2.96 16.72
N MET A 157 -3.35 -2.42 15.68
CA MET A 157 -1.91 -2.59 15.45
C MET A 157 -1.06 -1.58 16.21
N HIS A 158 -1.63 -0.45 16.64
CA HIS A 158 -0.90 0.62 17.30
C HIS A 158 -0.07 0.18 18.53
N PRO A 159 -0.54 -0.75 19.40
CA PRO A 159 0.26 -1.23 20.53
C PRO A 159 1.56 -1.94 20.13
N TYR A 160 1.64 -2.50 18.94
CA TYR A 160 2.79 -3.26 18.46
C TYR A 160 3.80 -2.40 17.71
N PHE A 161 3.33 -1.42 16.96
CA PHE A 161 4.16 -0.57 16.10
C PHE A 161 4.44 0.82 16.70
N GLY A 162 3.57 1.33 17.58
CA GLY A 162 3.71 2.68 18.14
C GLY A 162 3.87 3.74 17.05
N GLU A 163 4.90 4.57 17.18
CA GLU A 163 5.23 5.63 16.22
C GLU A 163 5.90 5.11 14.92
N ASN A 164 6.21 3.82 14.84
CA ASN A 164 6.92 3.21 13.73
C ASN A 164 5.98 2.85 12.55
N ILE A 165 4.94 3.66 12.32
CA ILE A 165 3.98 3.50 11.23
C ILE A 165 4.23 4.57 10.17
N PHE A 166 4.62 4.11 8.98
CA PHE A 166 4.98 4.94 7.84
C PHE A 166 4.04 4.70 6.67
N GLY A 167 3.57 5.77 6.07
CA GLY A 167 2.76 5.76 4.85
C GLY A 167 3.23 6.83 3.89
N ALA A 168 2.78 6.76 2.64
CA ALA A 168 3.11 7.74 1.62
C ALA A 168 2.74 9.16 2.05
N ILE A 169 3.51 10.12 1.59
CA ILE A 169 3.30 11.56 1.78
C ILE A 169 3.22 12.24 0.42
N ASP A 170 2.59 13.42 0.34
CA ASP A 170 2.46 14.15 -0.92
C ASP A 170 3.81 14.54 -1.52
N ASP A 171 4.81 14.78 -0.69
CA ASP A 171 6.21 14.90 -1.12
C ASP A 171 6.81 13.51 -1.37
N TYR A 172 6.31 12.85 -2.42
CA TYR A 172 6.64 11.46 -2.76
C TYR A 172 8.13 11.21 -3.01
N LYS A 173 8.91 12.26 -3.34
CA LYS A 173 10.37 12.15 -3.55
C LYS A 173 11.13 11.93 -2.26
N ASN A 174 10.58 12.38 -1.14
CA ASN A 174 11.16 12.27 0.19
C ASN A 174 10.57 11.11 1.02
N TYR A 175 9.90 10.16 0.35
CA TYR A 175 9.40 8.95 0.97
C TYR A 175 9.59 7.74 0.06
N SER A 176 10.17 6.67 0.58
CA SER A 176 10.11 5.32 0.01
C SER A 176 10.37 4.27 1.09
N LYS A 177 9.91 3.04 0.88
CA LYS A 177 10.24 1.93 1.79
C LYS A 177 11.76 1.74 1.92
N ALA A 178 12.52 1.93 0.83
CA ALA A 178 13.97 1.85 0.86
C ALA A 178 14.59 2.90 1.79
N MET A 179 14.12 4.16 1.75
CA MET A 179 14.59 5.21 2.65
C MET A 179 14.28 4.90 4.12
N ILE A 180 13.12 4.28 4.40
CA ILE A 180 12.79 3.84 5.76
C ILE A 180 13.72 2.72 6.22
N ILE A 181 13.99 1.74 5.37
CA ILE A 181 14.94 0.66 5.65
C ILE A 181 16.34 1.22 5.94
N GLU A 182 16.83 2.11 5.08
CA GLU A 182 18.13 2.77 5.28
C GLU A 182 18.18 3.56 6.59
N LYS A 183 17.10 4.27 6.91
CA LYS A 183 16.99 5.00 8.18
C LYS A 183 17.05 4.04 9.37
N ILE A 184 16.27 2.96 9.38
CA ILE A 184 16.26 1.97 10.45
C ILE A 184 17.65 1.38 10.65
N ILE A 185 18.31 0.96 9.56
CA ILE A 185 19.65 0.38 9.59
C ILE A 185 20.65 1.37 10.16
N THR A 186 20.59 2.63 9.73
CA THR A 186 21.52 3.69 10.16
C THR A 186 21.30 4.09 11.63
N ASP A 187 20.04 4.33 12.01
CA ASP A 187 19.70 4.80 13.36
C ASP A 187 20.05 3.77 14.44
N HIS A 188 20.07 2.48 14.09
CA HIS A 188 20.33 1.38 15.03
C HIS A 188 21.66 0.66 14.80
N ASP A 189 22.49 1.11 13.85
CA ASP A 189 23.78 0.48 13.48
C ASP A 189 23.63 -1.04 13.22
N LEU A 190 22.61 -1.43 12.43
CA LEU A 190 22.21 -2.82 12.25
C LEU A 190 23.13 -3.59 11.29
N LYS A 191 23.38 -4.84 11.64
CA LYS A 191 23.89 -5.84 10.69
C LYS A 191 22.73 -6.51 9.97
N GLY A 192 22.92 -6.90 8.71
CA GLY A 192 21.85 -7.46 7.87
C GLY A 192 21.18 -8.72 8.45
N SER A 193 21.83 -9.43 9.40
CA SER A 193 21.25 -10.58 10.11
C SER A 193 20.29 -10.20 11.25
N GLU A 194 20.19 -8.91 11.60
CA GLU A 194 19.37 -8.42 12.71
C GLU A 194 18.04 -7.80 12.23
N PHE A 195 17.88 -7.66 10.89
CA PHE A 195 16.73 -7.02 10.26
C PHE A 195 16.03 -8.00 9.29
N ALA A 196 14.70 -8.02 9.33
CA ALA A 196 13.82 -8.72 8.38
C ALA A 196 12.81 -7.75 7.77
N GLY A 197 12.51 -7.89 6.45
CA GLY A 197 11.51 -7.10 5.75
C GLY A 197 11.13 -7.73 4.43
#